data_aa77d7c8cff6d7c2a89d26fd62967f73
#
_entry.id   aa77d7c8cff6d7c2a89d26fd62967f73
#
_cell.length_a   1.000
_cell.length_b   1.000
_cell.length_c   1.000
_cell.angle_alpha   90.00
_cell.angle_beta   90.00
_cell.angle_gamma   90.00
#
_symmetry.space_group_name_H-M   'P 1'
#
loop_
_entity.id
_entity.type
_entity.pdbx_description
1 polymer ?
#
loop_
_entity_poly.entity_id
_entity_poly.type
_entity_poly.pdbx_seq_one_letter_code
_entity_poly.pdbx_strand_id
1 'polypeptide(L)'
;MNETCTAAVNINQDYCGRCSICHSICPYEAIKRDLETGKVEIDLQKCQVCGICYSACPVMAIDIVYYDYDGLAKYVECMHEKTGSETLVLMCRGNSPATGEIEEILQNEGLKVDNYIPLRLPCSGRIPTEFIFKALKLGTKNIVSIQCENEFCRFKQGTKINAQRIMLSKALLQQLGFSEDTLKVVKYSRKVVYETEKCVGCDKCVFICPYGAIEAQEFATPKITYEVCVGCGACALVCPHSAIQVKGFEFEDVLQRYSKSAERLKAESKFPLILVFCCQWSEFTALDDPKSLTLKKKAIAIEIPCFKALDPVHVVESLHSGFDGVMAVVCSKEDCKLREGGDTAERNIDVLRDVLKKMNLLERFELFTVSPRCVGEFNQKLDVFFKKIASMPPLKLAVAEAKNPCIKS
;
A
#
# COMPACT_ATOMS: atom_id res chain seq x y z
N MET A 1 12.44 0.25 -20.21
CA MET A 1 13.09 -0.13 -18.92
C MET A 1 14.51 0.36 -19.00
N ASN A 2 15.00 1.07 -17.98
CA ASN A 2 16.40 1.49 -17.93
C ASN A 2 17.31 0.25 -17.87
N GLU A 3 18.45 0.30 -18.51
CA GLU A 3 19.43 -0.81 -18.58
C GLU A 3 19.97 -1.30 -17.22
N THR A 4 19.56 -0.67 -16.12
CA THR A 4 20.02 -0.95 -14.74
C THR A 4 18.96 -1.60 -13.84
N CYS A 5 17.80 -2.00 -14.39
CA CYS A 5 16.72 -2.58 -13.58
C CYS A 5 17.06 -4.01 -13.11
N THR A 6 17.26 -4.21 -11.82
CA THR A 6 17.32 -5.55 -11.22
C THR A 6 15.88 -6.08 -11.06
N ALA A 7 15.59 -7.22 -11.66
CA ALA A 7 14.26 -7.81 -11.62
C ALA A 7 13.84 -8.19 -10.19
N ALA A 8 12.61 -7.81 -9.82
CA ALA A 8 12.03 -8.16 -8.52
C ALA A 8 11.60 -9.64 -8.41
N VAL A 9 11.46 -10.33 -9.54
CA VAL A 9 11.08 -11.74 -9.62
C VAL A 9 11.95 -12.44 -10.64
N ASN A 10 12.53 -13.59 -10.29
CA ASN A 10 13.35 -14.39 -11.17
C ASN A 10 13.02 -15.89 -11.03
N ILE A 11 13.39 -16.70 -12.03
CA ILE A 11 13.28 -18.16 -11.99
C ILE A 11 14.68 -18.75 -12.01
N ASN A 12 15.03 -19.43 -10.93
CA ASN A 12 16.26 -20.20 -10.87
C ASN A 12 16.11 -21.46 -11.72
N GLN A 13 16.81 -21.49 -12.86
CA GLN A 13 16.71 -22.57 -13.84
C GLN A 13 17.33 -23.88 -13.37
N ASP A 14 18.24 -23.83 -12.38
CA ASP A 14 18.91 -25.02 -11.83
C ASP A 14 17.99 -25.81 -10.91
N TYR A 15 17.09 -25.11 -10.20
CA TYR A 15 16.06 -25.72 -9.35
C TYR A 15 14.73 -25.96 -10.08
N CYS A 16 14.53 -25.35 -11.24
CA CYS A 16 13.27 -25.41 -11.95
C CYS A 16 12.96 -26.80 -12.49
N GLY A 17 11.95 -27.44 -11.95
CA GLY A 17 11.46 -28.75 -12.42
C GLY A 17 10.65 -28.72 -13.72
N ARG A 18 10.53 -27.57 -14.39
CA ARG A 18 9.82 -27.39 -15.69
C ARG A 18 8.37 -27.88 -15.71
N CYS A 19 7.71 -27.93 -14.54
CA CYS A 19 6.33 -28.41 -14.38
C CYS A 19 5.26 -27.47 -14.97
N SER A 20 5.63 -26.25 -15.34
CA SER A 20 4.76 -25.23 -15.96
C SER A 20 3.59 -24.72 -15.10
N ILE A 21 3.51 -25.04 -13.82
CA ILE A 21 2.45 -24.56 -12.90
C ILE A 21 2.45 -23.03 -12.87
N CYS A 22 3.64 -22.39 -12.77
CA CYS A 22 3.78 -20.94 -12.76
C CYS A 22 3.26 -20.28 -14.05
N HIS A 23 3.46 -20.90 -15.21
CA HIS A 23 2.91 -20.47 -16.48
C HIS A 23 1.37 -20.52 -16.48
N SER A 24 0.80 -21.64 -16.06
CA SER A 24 -0.65 -21.84 -16.08
C SER A 24 -1.42 -20.98 -15.08
N ILE A 25 -0.78 -20.64 -13.93
CA ILE A 25 -1.44 -19.89 -12.87
C ILE A 25 -1.28 -18.37 -13.04
N CYS A 26 -0.41 -17.90 -13.94
CA CYS A 26 -0.14 -16.48 -14.09
C CYS A 26 -1.33 -15.74 -14.72
N PRO A 27 -2.02 -14.83 -13.99
CA PRO A 27 -3.21 -14.14 -14.51
C PRO A 27 -2.87 -13.03 -15.52
N TYR A 28 -1.58 -12.80 -15.79
CA TYR A 28 -1.07 -11.79 -16.70
C TYR A 28 -0.35 -12.37 -17.91
N GLU A 29 -0.31 -13.70 -18.03
CA GLU A 29 0.45 -14.38 -19.09
C GLU A 29 1.89 -13.88 -19.19
N ALA A 30 2.46 -13.53 -18.04
CA ALA A 30 3.82 -12.99 -17.96
C ALA A 30 4.91 -14.08 -17.93
N ILE A 31 4.52 -15.35 -17.85
CA ILE A 31 5.48 -16.46 -17.84
C ILE A 31 5.34 -17.20 -19.16
N LYS A 32 6.39 -17.19 -19.95
CA LYS A 32 6.51 -17.89 -21.21
C LYS A 32 7.16 -19.25 -21.00
N ARG A 33 6.73 -20.26 -21.75
CA ARG A 33 7.32 -21.57 -21.78
C ARG A 33 7.88 -21.82 -23.17
N ASP A 34 9.13 -22.16 -23.24
CA ASP A 34 9.75 -22.73 -24.45
C ASP A 34 9.26 -24.16 -24.63
N LEU A 35 8.69 -24.47 -25.77
CA LEU A 35 8.06 -25.77 -26.04
C LEU A 35 9.10 -26.88 -26.31
N GLU A 36 10.32 -26.55 -26.76
CA GLU A 36 11.36 -27.50 -27.07
C GLU A 36 12.16 -27.87 -25.81
N THR A 37 12.58 -26.88 -25.04
CA THR A 37 13.41 -27.07 -23.85
C THR A 37 12.63 -27.21 -22.55
N GLY A 38 11.35 -26.83 -22.57
CA GLY A 38 10.50 -26.73 -21.38
C GLY A 38 10.87 -25.60 -20.42
N LYS A 39 11.88 -24.78 -20.76
CA LYS A 39 12.28 -23.61 -19.97
C LYS A 39 11.11 -22.66 -19.79
N VAL A 40 11.07 -22.04 -18.61
CA VAL A 40 10.08 -20.99 -18.31
C VAL A 40 10.83 -19.69 -17.99
N GLU A 41 10.36 -18.58 -18.55
CA GLU A 41 10.96 -17.27 -18.41
C GLU A 41 9.88 -16.23 -18.07
N ILE A 42 10.25 -15.18 -17.32
CA ILE A 42 9.33 -14.11 -16.92
C ILE A 42 9.49 -12.92 -17.87
N ASP A 43 8.40 -12.57 -18.51
CA ASP A 43 8.27 -11.30 -19.22
C ASP A 43 8.00 -10.18 -18.20
N LEU A 44 9.03 -9.42 -17.86
CA LEU A 44 8.95 -8.35 -16.88
C LEU A 44 8.01 -7.21 -17.32
N GLN A 45 7.77 -7.03 -18.61
CA GLN A 45 6.82 -6.01 -19.08
C GLN A 45 5.37 -6.36 -18.71
N LYS A 46 5.05 -7.65 -18.68
CA LYS A 46 3.72 -8.15 -18.28
C LYS A 46 3.61 -8.47 -16.79
N CYS A 47 4.74 -8.78 -16.14
CA CYS A 47 4.75 -9.19 -14.75
C CYS A 47 4.29 -8.05 -13.83
N GLN A 48 3.36 -8.36 -12.94
CA GLN A 48 2.80 -7.41 -11.95
C GLN A 48 3.32 -7.67 -10.53
N VAL A 49 4.35 -8.49 -10.39
CA VAL A 49 5.00 -8.85 -9.10
C VAL A 49 4.02 -9.26 -8.01
N CYS A 50 2.90 -9.89 -8.40
CA CYS A 50 1.88 -10.33 -7.45
C CYS A 50 2.33 -11.47 -6.54
N GLY A 51 3.29 -12.30 -7.00
CA GLY A 51 3.85 -13.42 -6.25
C GLY A 51 3.00 -14.71 -6.27
N ILE A 52 1.95 -14.80 -7.07
CA ILE A 52 1.11 -16.00 -7.19
C ILE A 52 1.93 -17.19 -7.69
N CYS A 53 2.80 -16.98 -8.69
CA CYS A 53 3.68 -18.02 -9.21
C CYS A 53 4.74 -18.46 -8.18
N TYR A 54 5.25 -17.54 -7.38
CA TYR A 54 6.19 -17.82 -6.29
C TYR A 54 5.59 -18.83 -5.30
N SER A 55 4.41 -18.54 -4.78
CA SER A 55 3.73 -19.39 -3.81
C SER A 55 3.12 -20.68 -4.40
N ALA A 56 3.12 -20.83 -5.72
CA ALA A 56 2.65 -22.03 -6.41
C ALA A 56 3.79 -22.95 -6.87
N CYS A 57 5.03 -22.50 -6.76
CA CYS A 57 6.19 -23.28 -7.21
C CYS A 57 6.49 -24.42 -6.21
N PRO A 58 6.32 -25.72 -6.59
CA PRO A 58 6.48 -26.83 -5.66
C PRO A 58 7.94 -27.08 -5.25
N VAL A 59 8.88 -26.55 -6.01
CA VAL A 59 10.34 -26.71 -5.76
C VAL A 59 11.00 -25.39 -5.37
N MET A 60 10.19 -24.33 -5.10
CA MET A 60 10.66 -23.02 -4.68
C MET A 60 11.72 -22.39 -5.63
N ALA A 61 11.65 -22.69 -6.93
CA ALA A 61 12.58 -22.19 -7.93
C ALA A 61 12.33 -20.73 -8.36
N ILE A 62 11.32 -20.07 -7.82
CA ILE A 62 11.02 -18.67 -8.13
C ILE A 62 11.49 -17.81 -6.97
N ASP A 63 12.42 -16.91 -7.25
CA ASP A 63 12.90 -15.93 -6.29
C ASP A 63 12.08 -14.65 -6.40
N ILE A 64 11.76 -14.07 -5.25
CA ILE A 64 11.08 -12.78 -5.15
C ILE A 64 11.77 -11.94 -4.07
N VAL A 65 12.09 -10.70 -4.41
CA VAL A 65 12.98 -9.90 -3.55
C VAL A 65 12.33 -9.45 -2.26
N TYR A 66 11.04 -9.09 -2.30
CA TYR A 66 10.30 -8.61 -1.14
C TYR A 66 9.24 -9.59 -0.70
N TYR A 67 9.10 -9.77 0.61
CA TYR A 67 8.12 -10.69 1.21
C TYR A 67 8.30 -12.13 0.74
N ASP A 68 9.56 -12.57 0.67
CA ASP A 68 9.92 -13.97 0.54
C ASP A 68 9.56 -14.74 1.83
N TYR A 69 9.55 -16.06 1.74
CA TYR A 69 9.16 -16.93 2.86
C TYR A 69 10.00 -16.69 4.12
N ASP A 70 11.33 -16.59 3.98
CA ASP A 70 12.25 -16.41 5.09
C ASP A 70 12.13 -15.02 5.70
N GLY A 71 11.98 -13.99 4.88
CA GLY A 71 11.75 -12.61 5.34
C GLY A 71 10.44 -12.48 6.11
N LEU A 72 9.37 -13.11 5.63
CA LEU A 72 8.09 -13.15 6.32
C LEU A 72 8.17 -13.89 7.66
N ALA A 73 8.81 -15.06 7.67
CA ALA A 73 8.99 -15.85 8.90
C ALA A 73 9.79 -15.06 9.96
N LYS A 74 10.90 -14.45 9.54
CA LYS A 74 11.73 -13.62 10.43
C LYS A 74 10.99 -12.39 10.96
N TYR A 75 10.13 -11.78 10.14
CA TYR A 75 9.29 -10.67 10.58
C TYR A 75 8.32 -11.11 11.69
N VAL A 76 7.60 -12.22 11.50
CA VAL A 76 6.67 -12.76 12.50
C VAL A 76 7.40 -13.11 13.79
N GLU A 77 8.53 -13.80 13.70
CA GLU A 77 9.37 -14.15 14.85
C GLU A 77 9.81 -12.91 15.64
N CYS A 78 10.39 -11.92 14.96
CA CYS A 78 10.84 -10.68 15.58
C CYS A 78 9.68 -9.88 16.22
N MET A 79 8.52 -9.84 15.58
CA MET A 79 7.35 -9.14 16.13
C MET A 79 6.76 -9.89 17.32
N HIS A 80 6.71 -11.22 17.25
CA HIS A 80 6.28 -12.05 18.38
C HIS A 80 7.19 -11.85 19.62
N GLU A 81 8.51 -11.89 19.44
CA GLU A 81 9.47 -11.64 20.52
C GLU A 81 9.32 -10.23 21.12
N LYS A 82 9.06 -9.21 20.30
CA LYS A 82 8.95 -7.83 20.77
C LYS A 82 7.63 -7.50 21.45
N THR A 83 6.54 -8.08 21.00
CA THR A 83 5.19 -7.68 21.40
C THR A 83 4.47 -8.75 22.24
N GLY A 84 4.95 -10.00 22.21
CA GLY A 84 4.25 -11.15 22.78
C GLY A 84 2.93 -11.48 22.07
N SER A 85 2.68 -10.90 20.88
CA SER A 85 1.42 -11.09 20.16
C SER A 85 1.31 -12.51 19.60
N GLU A 86 0.17 -13.14 19.83
CA GLU A 86 -0.17 -14.47 19.31
C GLU A 86 -1.16 -14.42 18.12
N THR A 87 -1.53 -13.21 17.68
CA THR A 87 -2.45 -13.00 16.55
C THR A 87 -1.71 -12.40 15.37
N LEU A 88 -1.73 -13.08 14.22
CA LEU A 88 -1.18 -12.61 12.95
C LEU A 88 -2.31 -12.17 12.03
N VAL A 89 -2.25 -10.93 11.55
CA VAL A 89 -3.22 -10.36 10.60
C VAL A 89 -2.56 -10.20 9.24
N LEU A 90 -2.94 -11.04 8.30
CA LEU A 90 -2.47 -11.03 6.91
C LEU A 90 -3.40 -10.17 6.06
N MET A 91 -2.89 -9.14 5.42
CA MET A 91 -3.72 -8.20 4.66
C MET A 91 -3.22 -8.01 3.23
N CYS A 92 -4.15 -7.94 2.29
CA CYS A 92 -3.86 -7.48 0.94
C CYS A 92 -3.70 -5.95 0.94
N ARG A 93 -2.54 -5.43 0.55
CA ARG A 93 -2.25 -3.98 0.56
C ARG A 93 -3.28 -3.16 -0.20
N GLY A 94 -3.73 -3.63 -1.36
CA GLY A 94 -4.66 -2.90 -2.22
C GLY A 94 -6.03 -2.59 -1.63
N ASN A 95 -6.44 -3.36 -0.62
CA ASN A 95 -7.70 -3.22 0.09
C ASN A 95 -7.51 -3.47 1.60
N SER A 96 -6.33 -3.15 2.15
CA SER A 96 -6.16 -3.28 3.60
C SER A 96 -7.01 -2.23 4.33
N PRO A 97 -7.64 -2.62 5.43
CA PRO A 97 -8.33 -1.69 6.32
C PRO A 97 -7.32 -0.75 7.02
N ALA A 98 -7.81 0.37 7.50
CA ALA A 98 -7.08 1.23 8.42
C ALA A 98 -6.90 0.55 9.78
N THR A 99 -6.00 1.06 10.63
CA THR A 99 -5.70 0.43 11.93
C THR A 99 -6.94 0.25 12.79
N GLY A 100 -7.77 1.28 12.96
CA GLY A 100 -9.00 1.19 13.75
C GLY A 100 -10.03 0.20 13.19
N GLU A 101 -10.09 0.04 11.86
CA GLU A 101 -10.93 -0.96 11.23
C GLU A 101 -10.42 -2.39 11.43
N ILE A 102 -9.09 -2.58 11.54
CA ILE A 102 -8.51 -3.88 11.89
C ILE A 102 -8.96 -4.30 13.27
N GLU A 103 -8.94 -3.38 14.21
CA GLU A 103 -9.39 -3.61 15.60
C GLU A 103 -10.87 -4.01 15.64
N GLU A 104 -11.72 -3.29 14.89
CA GLU A 104 -13.14 -3.63 14.74
C GLU A 104 -13.34 -5.04 14.14
N ILE A 105 -12.59 -5.38 13.09
CA ILE A 105 -12.63 -6.69 12.46
C ILE A 105 -12.22 -7.79 13.46
N LEU A 106 -11.12 -7.59 14.20
CA LEU A 106 -10.67 -8.56 15.20
C LEU A 106 -11.69 -8.75 16.32
N GLN A 107 -12.31 -7.67 16.77
CA GLN A 107 -13.36 -7.70 17.79
C GLN A 107 -14.58 -8.48 17.32
N ASN A 108 -15.02 -8.26 16.08
CA ASN A 108 -16.13 -9.00 15.47
C ASN A 108 -15.83 -10.49 15.32
N GLU A 109 -14.56 -10.85 15.15
CA GLU A 109 -14.09 -12.24 15.11
C GLU A 109 -13.85 -12.84 16.50
N GLY A 110 -14.14 -12.12 17.58
CA GLY A 110 -13.95 -12.58 18.95
C GLY A 110 -12.50 -12.65 19.41
N LEU A 111 -11.60 -11.90 18.77
CA LEU A 111 -10.17 -11.86 19.06
C LEU A 111 -9.81 -10.62 19.90
N LYS A 112 -8.70 -10.71 20.64
CA LYS A 112 -8.15 -9.57 21.36
C LYS A 112 -7.61 -8.54 20.38
N VAL A 113 -7.97 -7.28 20.59
CA VAL A 113 -7.62 -6.15 19.70
C VAL A 113 -6.32 -5.43 20.13
N ASP A 114 -5.90 -5.60 21.38
CA ASP A 114 -4.82 -4.78 21.97
C ASP A 114 -3.43 -5.14 21.45
N ASN A 115 -3.28 -6.31 20.84
CA ASN A 115 -1.97 -6.80 20.41
C ASN A 115 -2.09 -7.79 19.25
N TYR A 116 -1.68 -7.37 18.05
CA TYR A 116 -1.62 -8.22 16.85
C TYR A 116 -0.40 -7.86 16.00
N ILE A 117 0.05 -8.81 15.18
CA ILE A 117 1.13 -8.63 14.21
C ILE A 117 0.51 -8.32 12.85
N PRO A 118 0.53 -7.07 12.38
CA PRO A 118 0.02 -6.73 11.06
C PRO A 118 1.05 -7.08 9.98
N LEU A 119 0.63 -7.78 8.93
CA LEU A 119 1.44 -8.11 7.77
C LEU A 119 0.70 -7.70 6.49
N ARG A 120 1.12 -6.58 5.90
CA ARG A 120 0.58 -6.05 4.66
C ARG A 120 1.37 -6.55 3.47
N LEU A 121 0.73 -7.32 2.62
CA LEU A 121 1.33 -7.95 1.43
C LEU A 121 0.82 -7.29 0.16
N PRO A 122 1.60 -7.23 -0.92
CA PRO A 122 1.11 -6.78 -2.22
C PRO A 122 -0.15 -7.52 -2.64
N CYS A 123 -0.18 -8.84 -2.45
CA CYS A 123 -1.33 -9.71 -2.69
C CYS A 123 -1.34 -10.85 -1.68
N SER A 124 -2.48 -11.15 -1.09
CA SER A 124 -2.63 -12.32 -0.19
C SER A 124 -2.40 -13.66 -0.92
N GLY A 125 -2.64 -13.72 -2.23
CA GLY A 125 -2.31 -14.88 -3.05
C GLY A 125 -0.81 -15.21 -3.17
N ARG A 126 0.08 -14.38 -2.61
CA ARG A 126 1.53 -14.64 -2.52
C ARG A 126 1.90 -15.60 -1.39
N ILE A 127 1.05 -15.77 -0.40
CA ILE A 127 1.36 -16.58 0.78
C ILE A 127 1.30 -18.05 0.43
N PRO A 128 2.40 -18.80 0.57
CA PRO A 128 2.36 -20.25 0.41
C PRO A 128 1.67 -20.91 1.61
N THR A 129 1.08 -22.07 1.41
CA THR A 129 0.40 -22.83 2.48
C THR A 129 1.34 -23.11 3.65
N GLU A 130 2.59 -23.41 3.37
CA GLU A 130 3.63 -23.73 4.35
C GLU A 130 3.89 -22.57 5.33
N PHE A 131 3.67 -21.32 4.88
CA PHE A 131 3.86 -20.15 5.74
C PHE A 131 2.84 -20.10 6.88
N ILE A 132 1.61 -20.57 6.66
CA ILE A 132 0.58 -20.66 7.73
C ILE A 132 1.09 -21.56 8.86
N PHE A 133 1.61 -22.74 8.52
CA PHE A 133 2.16 -23.67 9.50
C PHE A 133 3.44 -23.14 10.16
N LYS A 134 4.28 -22.44 9.41
CA LYS A 134 5.47 -21.79 9.94
C LYS A 134 5.11 -20.72 10.98
N ALA A 135 4.11 -19.89 10.70
CA ALA A 135 3.64 -18.86 11.64
C ALA A 135 3.14 -19.50 12.96
N LEU A 136 2.36 -20.59 12.88
CA LEU A 136 1.94 -21.32 14.07
C LEU A 136 3.12 -21.89 14.85
N LYS A 137 4.12 -22.46 14.16
CA LYS A 137 5.36 -22.96 14.80
C LYS A 137 6.15 -21.85 15.49
N LEU A 138 6.05 -20.60 15.04
CA LEU A 138 6.70 -19.42 15.60
C LEU A 138 5.92 -18.79 16.79
N GLY A 139 4.85 -19.44 17.26
CA GLY A 139 4.09 -19.00 18.43
C GLY A 139 2.77 -18.29 18.13
N THR A 140 2.42 -18.10 16.86
CA THR A 140 1.10 -17.58 16.49
C THR A 140 0.01 -18.58 16.86
N LYS A 141 -1.07 -18.15 17.49
CA LYS A 141 -2.24 -18.98 17.81
C LYS A 141 -3.42 -18.70 16.89
N ASN A 142 -3.56 -17.44 16.47
CA ASN A 142 -4.65 -16.99 15.62
C ASN A 142 -4.11 -16.34 14.36
N ILE A 143 -4.65 -16.71 13.21
CA ILE A 143 -4.32 -16.11 11.91
C ILE A 143 -5.59 -15.57 11.29
N VAL A 144 -5.64 -14.28 11.00
CA VAL A 144 -6.75 -13.63 10.31
C VAL A 144 -6.26 -13.18 8.93
N SER A 145 -6.86 -13.73 7.89
CA SER A 145 -6.56 -13.33 6.51
C SER A 145 -7.63 -12.37 6.00
N ILE A 146 -7.30 -11.08 5.98
CA ILE A 146 -8.16 -10.03 5.42
C ILE A 146 -7.86 -9.94 3.92
N GLN A 147 -8.81 -10.36 3.10
CA GLN A 147 -8.68 -10.47 1.65
C GLN A 147 -9.58 -9.48 0.94
N CYS A 148 -9.20 -9.09 -0.27
CA CYS A 148 -10.11 -8.39 -1.17
C CYS A 148 -11.40 -9.20 -1.40
N GLU A 149 -12.53 -8.52 -1.53
CA GLU A 149 -13.70 -9.09 -2.20
C GLU A 149 -13.32 -9.49 -3.63
N ASN A 150 -13.99 -10.49 -4.19
CA ASN A 150 -13.57 -11.09 -5.47
C ASN A 150 -13.55 -10.06 -6.61
N GLU A 151 -14.56 -9.22 -6.67
CA GLU A 151 -14.79 -8.17 -7.68
C GLU A 151 -13.74 -7.06 -7.59
N PHE A 152 -13.17 -6.86 -6.40
CA PHE A 152 -12.16 -5.82 -6.13
C PHE A 152 -10.72 -6.35 -6.06
N CYS A 153 -10.50 -7.59 -6.48
CA CYS A 153 -9.14 -8.15 -6.53
C CYS A 153 -8.27 -7.42 -7.54
N ARG A 154 -7.24 -6.70 -7.06
CA ARG A 154 -6.33 -5.90 -7.90
C ARG A 154 -5.40 -6.76 -8.77
N PHE A 155 -5.22 -8.00 -8.39
CA PHE A 155 -4.41 -8.98 -9.12
C PHE A 155 -5.27 -10.09 -9.76
N LYS A 156 -6.47 -9.74 -10.22
CA LYS A 156 -7.41 -10.60 -10.94
C LYS A 156 -7.81 -11.88 -10.15
N GLN A 157 -6.88 -12.80 -9.90
CA GLN A 157 -7.15 -14.10 -9.30
C GLN A 157 -6.57 -14.28 -7.88
N GLY A 158 -5.85 -13.27 -7.37
CA GLY A 158 -5.13 -13.39 -6.09
C GLY A 158 -6.03 -13.81 -4.92
N THR A 159 -7.20 -13.21 -4.80
CA THR A 159 -8.20 -13.56 -3.77
C THR A 159 -8.73 -14.98 -3.92
N LYS A 160 -9.05 -15.41 -5.14
CA LYS A 160 -9.56 -16.76 -5.42
C LYS A 160 -8.52 -17.82 -5.05
N ILE A 161 -7.27 -17.61 -5.46
CA ILE A 161 -6.15 -18.52 -5.18
C ILE A 161 -5.88 -18.58 -3.67
N ASN A 162 -5.88 -17.43 -2.99
CA ASN A 162 -5.70 -17.42 -1.54
C ASN A 162 -6.82 -18.15 -0.81
N ALA A 163 -8.07 -17.98 -1.23
CA ALA A 163 -9.21 -18.67 -0.65
C ALA A 163 -9.07 -20.21 -0.76
N GLN A 164 -8.63 -20.72 -1.90
CA GLN A 164 -8.37 -22.14 -2.09
C GLN A 164 -7.26 -22.67 -1.17
N ARG A 165 -6.16 -21.91 -1.02
CA ARG A 165 -5.06 -22.27 -0.10
C ARG A 165 -5.47 -22.25 1.35
N ILE A 166 -6.26 -21.29 1.75
CA ILE A 166 -6.79 -21.22 3.11
C ILE A 166 -7.73 -22.40 3.37
N MET A 167 -8.56 -22.77 2.41
CA MET A 167 -9.40 -23.94 2.52
C MET A 167 -8.58 -25.22 2.74
N LEU A 168 -7.51 -25.40 1.95
CA LEU A 168 -6.55 -26.49 2.14
C LEU A 168 -5.87 -26.41 3.52
N SER A 169 -5.40 -25.24 3.92
CA SER A 169 -4.76 -25.05 5.22
C SER A 169 -5.69 -25.38 6.38
N LYS A 170 -6.96 -24.97 6.32
CA LYS A 170 -7.98 -25.31 7.31
C LYS A 170 -8.19 -26.82 7.43
N ALA A 171 -8.34 -27.51 6.29
CA ALA A 171 -8.52 -28.96 6.28
C ALA A 171 -7.32 -29.69 6.91
N LEU A 172 -6.09 -29.25 6.61
CA LEU A 172 -4.88 -29.83 7.22
C LEU A 172 -4.77 -29.50 8.72
N LEU A 173 -5.11 -28.29 9.13
CA LEU A 173 -5.10 -27.88 10.55
C LEU A 173 -6.11 -28.71 11.36
N GLN A 174 -7.29 -28.95 10.84
CA GLN A 174 -8.29 -29.81 11.50
C GLN A 174 -7.77 -31.24 11.68
N GLN A 175 -7.10 -31.84 10.67
CA GLN A 175 -6.47 -33.14 10.79
C GLN A 175 -5.36 -33.18 11.85
N LEU A 176 -4.68 -32.06 12.07
CA LEU A 176 -3.65 -31.91 13.10
C LEU A 176 -4.23 -31.55 14.49
N GLY A 177 -5.55 -31.47 14.63
CA GLY A 177 -6.23 -31.19 15.89
C GLY A 177 -6.32 -29.72 16.28
N PHE A 178 -6.05 -28.79 15.37
CA PHE A 178 -6.25 -27.35 15.61
C PHE A 178 -7.73 -26.99 15.52
N SER A 179 -8.13 -25.94 16.25
CA SER A 179 -9.47 -25.37 16.17
C SER A 179 -9.74 -24.74 14.80
N GLU A 180 -10.99 -24.75 14.35
CA GLU A 180 -11.44 -24.05 13.15
C GLU A 180 -11.17 -22.52 13.23
N ASP A 181 -11.17 -21.98 14.44
CA ASP A 181 -10.90 -20.57 14.71
C ASP A 181 -9.44 -20.16 14.56
N THR A 182 -8.51 -21.14 14.48
CA THR A 182 -7.08 -20.87 14.32
C THR A 182 -6.77 -20.07 13.06
N LEU A 183 -7.53 -20.26 11.98
CA LEU A 183 -7.37 -19.57 10.71
C LEU A 183 -8.71 -18.99 10.23
N LYS A 184 -8.87 -17.69 10.31
CA LYS A 184 -10.08 -16.97 9.91
C LYS A 184 -9.87 -16.22 8.61
N VAL A 185 -10.95 -15.99 7.87
CA VAL A 185 -10.94 -15.23 6.61
C VAL A 185 -11.99 -14.15 6.66
N VAL A 186 -11.58 -12.92 6.44
CA VAL A 186 -12.47 -11.76 6.35
C VAL A 186 -12.35 -11.15 4.96
N LYS A 187 -13.48 -10.88 4.32
CA LYS A 187 -13.53 -10.13 3.06
C LYS A 187 -13.64 -8.66 3.37
N TYR A 188 -12.81 -7.87 2.69
CA TYR A 188 -12.78 -6.43 2.87
C TYR A 188 -12.55 -5.72 1.54
N SER A 189 -13.20 -4.59 1.36
CA SER A 189 -12.91 -3.68 0.27
C SER A 189 -13.01 -2.23 0.76
N ARG A 190 -11.94 -1.48 0.48
CA ARG A 190 -11.87 -0.06 0.85
C ARG A 190 -12.92 0.73 0.09
N LYS A 191 -13.66 1.56 0.79
CA LYS A 191 -14.74 2.40 0.27
C LYS A 191 -14.50 3.85 0.65
N VAL A 192 -15.33 4.72 0.13
CA VAL A 192 -15.43 6.09 0.60
C VAL A 192 -16.42 6.18 1.76
N VAL A 193 -16.19 7.15 2.64
CA VAL A 193 -17.17 7.63 3.64
C VAL A 193 -17.83 8.86 3.07
N TYR A 194 -19.13 9.01 3.26
CA TYR A 194 -19.90 10.13 2.74
C TYR A 194 -20.78 10.73 3.83
N GLU A 195 -20.48 11.95 4.20
CA GLU A 195 -21.21 12.74 5.17
C GLU A 195 -22.16 13.70 4.42
N THR A 196 -23.42 13.33 4.33
CA THR A 196 -24.44 14.05 3.57
C THR A 196 -24.69 15.46 4.10
N GLU A 197 -24.51 15.69 5.39
CA GLU A 197 -24.69 16.97 6.07
C GLU A 197 -23.67 18.03 5.61
N LYS A 198 -22.50 17.60 5.18
CA LYS A 198 -21.44 18.46 4.63
C LYS A 198 -21.58 18.70 3.13
N CYS A 199 -22.46 17.96 2.46
CA CYS A 199 -22.60 18.03 1.02
C CYS A 199 -23.48 19.20 0.58
N VAL A 200 -22.94 19.98 -0.37
CA VAL A 200 -23.67 21.13 -0.96
C VAL A 200 -24.22 20.84 -2.37
N GLY A 201 -24.18 19.59 -2.84
CA GLY A 201 -24.73 19.20 -4.14
C GLY A 201 -23.98 19.77 -5.36
N CYS A 202 -22.66 20.00 -5.25
CA CYS A 202 -21.89 20.61 -6.35
C CYS A 202 -21.48 19.65 -7.48
N ASP A 203 -21.78 18.37 -7.36
CA ASP A 203 -21.57 17.27 -8.31
C ASP A 203 -20.13 17.05 -8.84
N LYS A 204 -19.11 17.74 -8.31
CA LYS A 204 -17.72 17.55 -8.72
C LYS A 204 -17.26 16.09 -8.59
N CYS A 205 -17.71 15.39 -7.55
CA CYS A 205 -17.42 13.99 -7.31
C CYS A 205 -18.03 13.05 -8.36
N VAL A 206 -19.16 13.41 -8.95
CA VAL A 206 -19.80 12.66 -10.05
C VAL A 206 -18.92 12.70 -11.29
N PHE A 207 -18.51 13.90 -11.72
CA PHE A 207 -17.73 14.08 -12.95
C PHE A 207 -16.32 13.49 -12.88
N ILE A 208 -15.72 13.43 -11.68
CA ILE A 208 -14.36 12.92 -11.52
C ILE A 208 -14.30 11.40 -11.35
N CYS A 209 -15.41 10.71 -11.08
CA CYS A 209 -15.41 9.29 -10.79
C CYS A 209 -15.18 8.44 -12.05
N PRO A 210 -13.98 7.81 -12.26
CA PRO A 210 -13.70 7.05 -13.48
C PRO A 210 -14.39 5.68 -13.50
N TYR A 211 -15.12 5.34 -12.43
CA TYR A 211 -15.82 4.07 -12.27
C TYR A 211 -17.33 4.21 -12.39
N GLY A 212 -17.86 5.44 -12.48
CA GLY A 212 -19.30 5.68 -12.48
C GLY A 212 -19.99 5.25 -11.17
N ALA A 213 -19.26 5.28 -10.06
CA ALA A 213 -19.79 4.88 -8.76
C ALA A 213 -20.59 5.98 -8.05
N ILE A 214 -20.68 7.17 -8.63
CA ILE A 214 -21.37 8.33 -8.04
C ILE A 214 -22.28 8.89 -9.10
N GLU A 215 -23.58 8.99 -8.76
CA GLU A 215 -24.62 9.45 -9.64
C GLU A 215 -25.21 10.76 -9.10
N ALA A 216 -25.37 11.77 -9.97
CA ALA A 216 -26.08 12.99 -9.63
C ALA A 216 -27.56 12.68 -9.36
N GLN A 217 -28.14 13.39 -8.38
CA GLN A 217 -29.57 13.35 -8.10
C GLN A 217 -30.16 14.76 -8.26
N GLU A 218 -31.30 14.84 -8.86
CA GLU A 218 -32.00 16.13 -9.05
C GLU A 218 -32.37 16.69 -7.68
N PHE A 219 -31.92 17.90 -7.38
CA PHE A 219 -32.17 18.62 -6.11
C PHE A 219 -31.76 17.87 -4.82
N ALA A 220 -30.84 16.90 -4.92
CA ALA A 220 -30.40 16.09 -3.78
C ALA A 220 -28.87 15.87 -3.80
N THR A 221 -28.35 15.33 -2.70
CA THR A 221 -26.96 14.91 -2.62
C THR A 221 -26.71 13.70 -3.53
N PRO A 222 -25.53 13.59 -4.17
CA PRO A 222 -25.21 12.48 -5.06
C PRO A 222 -25.34 11.11 -4.38
N LYS A 223 -25.79 10.11 -5.12
CA LYS A 223 -25.89 8.72 -4.66
C LYS A 223 -24.58 7.97 -4.94
N ILE A 224 -24.11 7.22 -3.97
CA ILE A 224 -22.92 6.37 -4.11
C ILE A 224 -23.33 4.90 -4.22
N THR A 225 -22.88 4.25 -5.30
CA THR A 225 -22.98 2.80 -5.52
C THR A 225 -21.73 2.14 -5.00
N TYR A 226 -21.77 1.67 -3.75
CA TYR A 226 -20.61 1.10 -3.07
C TYR A 226 -20.08 -0.19 -3.71
N GLU A 227 -20.93 -0.93 -4.42
CA GLU A 227 -20.59 -2.15 -5.18
C GLU A 227 -19.66 -1.85 -6.36
N VAL A 228 -19.62 -0.61 -6.83
CA VAL A 228 -18.75 -0.16 -7.92
C VAL A 228 -17.58 0.66 -7.40
N CYS A 229 -17.70 1.23 -6.21
CA CYS A 229 -16.67 2.07 -5.62
C CYS A 229 -15.42 1.26 -5.28
N VAL A 230 -14.26 1.73 -5.75
CA VAL A 230 -12.95 1.09 -5.54
C VAL A 230 -12.07 1.82 -4.50
N GLY A 231 -12.57 2.88 -3.86
CA GLY A 231 -11.83 3.65 -2.86
C GLY A 231 -10.57 4.32 -3.41
N CYS A 232 -10.59 4.81 -4.65
CA CYS A 232 -9.41 5.43 -5.28
C CYS A 232 -9.08 6.84 -4.76
N GLY A 233 -10.07 7.55 -4.21
CA GLY A 233 -9.93 8.87 -3.61
C GLY A 233 -10.07 10.07 -4.55
N ALA A 234 -10.33 9.88 -5.85
CA ALA A 234 -10.49 11.01 -6.78
C ALA A 234 -11.62 11.97 -6.36
N CYS A 235 -12.73 11.43 -5.86
CA CYS A 235 -13.86 12.23 -5.37
C CYS A 235 -13.54 12.98 -4.07
N ALA A 236 -12.71 12.41 -3.21
CA ALA A 236 -12.27 13.06 -1.98
C ALA A 236 -11.43 14.31 -2.29
N LEU A 237 -10.50 14.20 -3.26
CA LEU A 237 -9.63 15.31 -3.66
C LEU A 237 -10.41 16.54 -4.17
N VAL A 238 -11.50 16.33 -4.91
CA VAL A 238 -12.25 17.43 -5.53
C VAL A 238 -13.40 17.97 -4.66
N CYS A 239 -13.63 17.36 -3.50
CA CYS A 239 -14.72 17.78 -2.61
C CYS A 239 -14.31 19.01 -1.77
N PRO A 240 -14.86 20.21 -2.03
CA PRO A 240 -14.43 21.43 -1.33
C PRO A 240 -14.86 21.47 0.14
N HIS A 241 -15.79 20.59 0.53
CA HIS A 241 -16.34 20.52 1.90
C HIS A 241 -15.95 19.24 2.63
N SER A 242 -15.01 18.44 2.07
CA SER A 242 -14.60 17.16 2.65
C SER A 242 -15.76 16.21 2.98
N ALA A 243 -16.91 16.38 2.28
CA ALA A 243 -18.11 15.58 2.49
C ALA A 243 -17.92 14.11 2.06
N ILE A 244 -16.97 13.83 1.19
CA ILE A 244 -16.64 12.48 0.74
C ILE A 244 -15.16 12.26 0.91
N GLN A 245 -14.78 11.19 1.63
CA GLN A 245 -13.40 10.86 1.93
C GLN A 245 -13.15 9.37 1.76
N VAL A 246 -11.89 8.94 1.65
CA VAL A 246 -11.55 7.51 1.62
C VAL A 246 -11.40 7.02 3.04
N LYS A 247 -12.14 5.97 3.40
CA LYS A 247 -12.13 5.38 4.73
C LYS A 247 -10.69 5.00 5.14
N GLY A 248 -10.24 5.52 6.28
CA GLY A 248 -8.89 5.33 6.79
C GLY A 248 -7.79 6.18 6.15
N PHE A 249 -8.18 7.10 5.25
CA PHE A 249 -7.31 8.11 4.63
C PHE A 249 -7.99 9.48 4.61
N GLU A 250 -8.78 9.74 5.64
CA GLU A 250 -9.40 11.04 5.85
C GLU A 250 -8.31 12.10 6.00
N PHE A 251 -8.57 13.28 5.46
CA PHE A 251 -7.59 14.35 5.35
C PHE A 251 -6.97 14.69 6.72
N GLU A 252 -7.80 14.91 7.72
CA GLU A 252 -7.38 15.26 9.08
C GLU A 252 -6.56 14.13 9.74
N ASP A 253 -6.94 12.88 9.54
CA ASP A 253 -6.22 11.73 10.10
C ASP A 253 -4.83 11.58 9.48
N VAL A 254 -4.70 11.80 8.17
CA VAL A 254 -3.41 11.80 7.49
C VAL A 254 -2.53 12.93 8.03
N LEU A 255 -3.07 14.13 8.20
CA LEU A 255 -2.38 15.28 8.81
C LEU A 255 -1.86 14.95 10.21
N GLN A 256 -2.72 14.43 11.09
CA GLN A 256 -2.34 14.09 12.46
C GLN A 256 -1.24 13.03 12.52
N ARG A 257 -1.31 12.01 11.65
CA ARG A 257 -0.30 10.93 11.62
C ARG A 257 1.10 11.46 11.35
N TYR A 258 1.28 12.32 10.35
CA TYR A 258 2.62 12.82 10.06
C TYR A 258 3.04 13.94 11.03
N SER A 259 2.14 14.78 11.53
CA SER A 259 2.48 15.79 12.54
C SER A 259 2.99 15.14 13.83
N LYS A 260 2.28 14.17 14.39
CA LYS A 260 2.74 13.40 15.56
C LYS A 260 4.06 12.66 15.30
N SER A 261 4.21 12.11 14.09
CA SER A 261 5.45 11.44 13.71
C SER A 261 6.62 12.42 13.56
N ALA A 262 6.37 13.63 13.03
CA ALA A 262 7.37 14.68 12.94
C ALA A 262 7.86 15.15 14.32
N GLU A 263 6.95 15.40 15.25
CA GLU A 263 7.28 15.81 16.62
C GLU A 263 8.16 14.77 17.32
N ARG A 264 7.77 13.50 17.25
CA ARG A 264 8.53 12.41 17.84
C ARG A 264 9.92 12.29 17.25
N LEU A 265 10.05 12.36 15.93
CA LEU A 265 11.32 12.17 15.24
C LEU A 265 12.23 13.39 15.30
N LYS A 266 11.69 14.59 15.42
CA LYS A 266 12.49 15.78 15.73
C LYS A 266 13.21 15.67 17.07
N ALA A 267 12.57 15.02 18.05
CA ALA A 267 13.20 14.77 19.36
C ALA A 267 14.31 13.72 19.29
N GLU A 268 14.21 12.74 18.34
CA GLU A 268 15.12 11.60 18.23
C GLU A 268 16.13 11.72 17.07
N SER A 269 15.87 12.59 16.09
CA SER A 269 16.51 12.53 14.78
C SER A 269 17.30 13.79 14.44
N LYS A 270 18.44 13.57 13.79
CA LYS A 270 19.23 14.61 13.16
C LYS A 270 18.65 14.96 11.78
N PHE A 271 18.70 16.24 11.43
CA PHE A 271 18.43 16.75 10.09
C PHE A 271 19.10 15.92 8.98
N PRO A 272 18.47 15.72 7.81
CA PRO A 272 17.12 16.18 7.44
C PRO A 272 16.02 15.18 7.78
N LEU A 273 14.80 15.68 8.00
CA LEU A 273 13.60 14.89 8.16
C LEU A 273 12.77 14.91 6.86
N ILE A 274 12.60 13.75 6.24
CA ILE A 274 11.89 13.61 4.95
C ILE A 274 10.59 12.85 5.15
N LEU A 275 9.51 13.38 4.57
CA LEU A 275 8.24 12.69 4.43
C LEU A 275 8.11 12.12 3.01
N VAL A 276 7.67 10.87 2.90
CA VAL A 276 7.45 10.20 1.63
C VAL A 276 5.99 9.76 1.53
N PHE A 277 5.25 10.35 0.61
CA PHE A 277 3.93 9.85 0.22
C PHE A 277 4.10 8.76 -0.82
N CYS A 278 3.66 7.55 -0.50
CA CYS A 278 3.82 6.38 -1.37
C CYS A 278 2.47 5.90 -1.90
N CYS A 279 2.34 5.83 -3.23
CA CYS A 279 1.27 5.06 -3.82
C CYS A 279 1.46 3.58 -3.47
N GLN A 280 0.41 2.92 -2.97
CA GLN A 280 0.46 1.52 -2.54
C GLN A 280 0.87 0.52 -3.64
N TRP A 281 0.94 0.95 -4.90
CA TRP A 281 1.33 0.15 -6.06
C TRP A 281 2.72 0.48 -6.61
N SER A 282 3.44 1.39 -5.97
CA SER A 282 4.85 1.67 -6.26
C SER A 282 5.77 0.66 -5.54
N GLU A 283 7.08 0.82 -5.67
CA GLU A 283 8.08 0.02 -4.93
C GLU A 283 8.07 0.32 -3.41
N PHE A 284 6.95 0.74 -2.87
CA PHE A 284 6.78 1.03 -1.45
C PHE A 284 7.11 -0.15 -0.53
N THR A 285 7.03 -1.36 -1.05
CA THR A 285 7.41 -2.60 -0.35
C THR A 285 8.81 -2.54 0.24
N ALA A 286 9.71 -1.75 -0.36
CA ALA A 286 11.06 -1.57 0.16
C ALA A 286 11.10 -0.95 1.56
N LEU A 287 10.11 -0.14 1.94
CA LEU A 287 10.03 0.49 3.27
C LEU A 287 9.49 -0.46 4.35
N ASP A 288 8.65 -1.40 3.97
CA ASP A 288 8.08 -2.39 4.89
C ASP A 288 8.97 -3.64 5.03
N ASP A 289 9.94 -3.83 4.14
CA ASP A 289 10.88 -4.94 4.25
C ASP A 289 11.73 -4.78 5.52
N PRO A 290 11.76 -5.80 6.41
CA PRO A 290 12.64 -5.80 7.57
C PRO A 290 14.12 -5.58 7.26
N LYS A 291 14.56 -5.95 6.04
CA LYS A 291 15.93 -5.73 5.57
C LYS A 291 16.24 -4.26 5.28
N SER A 292 15.23 -3.40 5.15
CA SER A 292 15.38 -1.98 4.81
C SER A 292 15.41 -1.02 6.02
N LEU A 293 15.88 -1.49 7.18
CA LEU A 293 15.98 -0.70 8.43
C LEU A 293 16.71 0.64 8.26
N THR A 294 17.63 0.73 7.32
CA THR A 294 18.38 1.96 6.98
C THR A 294 17.47 3.05 6.42
N LEU A 295 16.43 2.67 5.67
CA LEU A 295 15.48 3.61 5.07
C LEU A 295 14.55 4.22 6.11
N LYS A 296 14.10 3.41 7.07
CA LYS A 296 13.25 3.87 8.19
C LYS A 296 13.91 4.94 9.06
N LYS A 297 15.25 5.04 9.02
CA LYS A 297 16.01 6.08 9.72
C LYS A 297 16.13 7.38 8.93
N LYS A 298 15.88 7.37 7.62
CA LYS A 298 16.04 8.53 6.73
C LYS A 298 14.73 9.23 6.40
N ALA A 299 13.62 8.51 6.41
CA ALA A 299 12.33 9.04 5.99
C ALA A 299 11.16 8.37 6.71
N ILE A 300 10.07 9.11 6.82
CA ILE A 300 8.76 8.58 7.20
C ILE A 300 7.97 8.35 5.93
N ALA A 301 7.40 7.16 5.78
CA ALA A 301 6.53 6.85 4.66
C ALA A 301 5.06 6.84 5.10
N ILE A 302 4.23 7.48 4.30
CA ILE A 302 2.77 7.42 4.40
C ILE A 302 2.23 6.80 3.12
N GLU A 303 1.59 5.67 3.28
CA GLU A 303 0.88 5.01 2.19
C GLU A 303 -0.40 5.77 1.87
N ILE A 304 -0.63 6.02 0.59
CA ILE A 304 -1.87 6.58 0.05
C ILE A 304 -2.52 5.59 -0.92
N PRO A 305 -3.86 5.51 -0.98
CA PRO A 305 -4.57 4.55 -1.84
C PRO A 305 -4.21 4.67 -3.31
N CYS A 306 -4.16 5.91 -3.77
CA CYS A 306 -3.75 6.32 -5.09
C CYS A 306 -3.30 7.77 -5.00
N PHE A 307 -2.44 8.18 -5.90
CA PHE A 307 -2.01 9.58 -5.97
C PHE A 307 -3.17 10.56 -6.27
N LYS A 308 -4.29 10.05 -6.80
CA LYS A 308 -5.56 10.80 -6.92
C LYS A 308 -6.13 11.30 -5.58
N ALA A 309 -5.74 10.69 -4.47
CA ALA A 309 -6.19 11.07 -3.13
C ALA A 309 -5.24 12.05 -2.42
N LEU A 310 -4.09 12.37 -3.02
CA LEU A 310 -3.14 13.31 -2.43
C LEU A 310 -3.50 14.76 -2.83
N ASP A 311 -4.00 15.52 -1.86
CA ASP A 311 -4.19 16.95 -2.02
C ASP A 311 -2.83 17.67 -2.00
N PRO A 312 -2.56 18.63 -2.90
CA PRO A 312 -1.41 19.52 -2.83
C PRO A 312 -1.18 20.16 -1.46
N VAL A 313 -2.25 20.44 -0.73
CA VAL A 313 -2.20 20.99 0.64
C VAL A 313 -1.44 20.06 1.58
N HIS A 314 -1.54 18.73 1.45
CA HIS A 314 -0.77 17.80 2.28
C HIS A 314 0.73 18.01 2.18
N VAL A 315 1.24 18.37 0.99
CA VAL A 315 2.67 18.64 0.79
C VAL A 315 3.09 19.93 1.49
N VAL A 316 2.29 20.99 1.35
CA VAL A 316 2.55 22.29 1.97
C VAL A 316 2.49 22.17 3.49
N GLU A 317 1.43 21.53 4.02
CA GLU A 317 1.25 21.32 5.46
C GLU A 317 2.33 20.42 6.06
N SER A 318 2.84 19.45 5.30
CA SER A 318 3.97 18.63 5.74
C SER A 318 5.22 19.48 5.98
N LEU A 319 5.54 20.40 5.06
CA LEU A 319 6.66 21.33 5.22
C LEU A 319 6.42 22.26 6.41
N HIS A 320 5.20 22.75 6.59
CA HIS A 320 4.79 23.56 7.75
C HIS A 320 4.94 22.78 9.07
N SER A 321 4.62 21.51 9.10
CA SER A 321 4.77 20.63 10.27
C SER A 321 6.24 20.34 10.61
N GLY A 322 7.18 20.81 9.75
CA GLY A 322 8.62 20.80 9.99
C GLY A 322 9.35 19.63 9.40
N PHE A 323 8.83 19.02 8.34
CA PHE A 323 9.65 18.22 7.46
C PHE A 323 10.54 19.11 6.61
N ASP A 324 11.78 18.70 6.40
CA ASP A 324 12.75 19.45 5.60
C ASP A 324 12.59 19.21 4.11
N GLY A 325 11.99 18.07 3.75
CA GLY A 325 11.68 17.72 2.38
C GLY A 325 10.50 16.75 2.28
N VAL A 326 9.78 16.81 1.18
CA VAL A 326 8.65 15.92 0.86
C VAL A 326 8.89 15.25 -0.47
N MET A 327 8.73 13.94 -0.49
CA MET A 327 8.88 13.11 -1.67
C MET A 327 7.56 12.42 -1.99
N ALA A 328 7.15 12.45 -3.24
CA ALA A 328 5.98 11.73 -3.73
C ALA A 328 6.44 10.58 -4.63
N VAL A 329 6.04 9.35 -4.28
CA VAL A 329 6.41 8.14 -5.00
C VAL A 329 5.17 7.53 -5.64
N VAL A 330 5.11 7.57 -6.97
CA VAL A 330 3.97 7.12 -7.75
C VAL A 330 4.31 5.86 -8.53
N CYS A 331 3.31 5.04 -8.82
CA CYS A 331 3.46 3.91 -9.73
C CYS A 331 3.52 4.39 -11.19
N SER A 332 4.20 3.64 -12.05
CA SER A 332 4.14 3.86 -13.50
C SER A 332 2.72 3.63 -14.04
N LYS A 333 2.43 4.13 -15.23
CA LYS A 333 1.12 3.92 -15.88
C LYS A 333 0.82 2.43 -16.08
N GLU A 334 1.84 1.65 -16.45
CA GLU A 334 1.75 0.20 -16.69
C GLU A 334 1.51 -0.59 -15.39
N ASP A 335 1.97 -0.06 -14.26
CA ASP A 335 1.82 -0.69 -12.95
C ASP A 335 0.55 -0.24 -12.22
N CYS A 336 -0.11 0.78 -12.72
CA CYS A 336 -1.31 1.35 -12.10
C CYS A 336 -2.45 0.32 -12.02
N LYS A 337 -2.96 0.08 -10.82
CA LYS A 337 -4.10 -0.82 -10.59
C LYS A 337 -5.45 -0.09 -10.58
N LEU A 338 -5.41 1.23 -10.71
CA LEU A 338 -6.58 2.10 -10.72
C LEU A 338 -6.57 2.92 -12.02
N ARG A 339 -7.75 3.09 -12.63
CA ARG A 339 -7.87 3.84 -13.89
C ARG A 339 -7.29 5.25 -13.74
N GLU A 340 -6.48 5.70 -14.71
CA GLU A 340 -5.98 7.07 -14.85
C GLU A 340 -5.23 7.66 -13.63
N GLY A 341 -4.72 6.80 -12.73
CA GLY A 341 -4.04 7.27 -11.52
C GLY A 341 -2.84 8.15 -11.81
N GLY A 342 -2.01 7.78 -12.79
CA GLY A 342 -0.82 8.52 -13.19
C GLY A 342 -1.12 9.87 -13.85
N ASP A 343 -2.05 9.90 -14.80
CA ASP A 343 -2.37 11.13 -15.56
C ASP A 343 -3.01 12.22 -14.67
N THR A 344 -3.81 11.83 -13.70
CA THR A 344 -4.37 12.76 -12.71
C THR A 344 -3.28 13.27 -11.76
N ALA A 345 -2.33 12.41 -11.39
CA ALA A 345 -1.20 12.78 -10.54
C ALA A 345 -0.33 13.87 -11.21
N GLU A 346 0.03 13.69 -12.48
CA GLU A 346 0.85 14.66 -13.21
C GLU A 346 0.20 16.04 -13.23
N ARG A 347 -1.10 16.13 -13.55
CA ARG A 347 -1.83 17.42 -13.57
C ARG A 347 -1.88 18.11 -12.21
N ASN A 348 -2.12 17.37 -11.14
CA ASN A 348 -2.17 17.94 -9.80
C ASN A 348 -0.80 18.45 -9.33
N ILE A 349 0.27 17.80 -9.77
CA ILE A 349 1.64 18.18 -9.43
C ILE A 349 2.09 19.45 -10.12
N ASP A 350 1.67 19.70 -11.34
CA ASP A 350 2.04 20.94 -12.01
C ASP A 350 1.48 22.16 -11.26
N VAL A 351 0.23 22.07 -10.78
CA VAL A 351 -0.34 23.10 -9.90
C VAL A 351 0.45 23.24 -8.60
N LEU A 352 0.81 22.10 -7.98
CA LEU A 352 1.61 22.10 -6.75
C LEU A 352 2.99 22.74 -6.97
N ARG A 353 3.67 22.41 -8.07
CA ARG A 353 4.98 22.97 -8.42
C ARG A 353 4.93 24.48 -8.56
N ASP A 354 3.88 25.02 -9.17
CA ASP A 354 3.70 26.48 -9.30
C ASP A 354 3.51 27.16 -7.94
N VAL A 355 2.74 26.52 -7.04
CA VAL A 355 2.57 27.03 -5.66
C VAL A 355 3.90 26.99 -4.91
N LEU A 356 4.59 25.87 -4.91
CA LEU A 356 5.86 25.71 -4.21
C LEU A 356 6.95 26.63 -4.78
N LYS A 357 6.95 26.90 -6.09
CA LYS A 357 7.86 27.86 -6.72
C LYS A 357 7.64 29.29 -6.19
N LYS A 358 6.37 29.72 -6.06
CA LYS A 358 6.03 31.01 -5.48
C LYS A 358 6.43 31.14 -4.02
N MET A 359 6.45 30.03 -3.29
CA MET A 359 6.87 29.97 -1.88
C MET A 359 8.38 29.75 -1.71
N ASN A 360 9.18 29.64 -2.78
CA ASN A 360 10.59 29.24 -2.75
C ASN A 360 10.84 27.85 -2.07
N LEU A 361 9.89 26.95 -2.18
CA LEU A 361 9.93 25.61 -1.58
C LEU A 361 10.07 24.48 -2.62
N LEU A 362 10.12 24.80 -3.92
CA LEU A 362 10.13 23.81 -4.98
C LEU A 362 11.26 22.79 -4.83
N GLU A 363 12.45 23.22 -4.43
CA GLU A 363 13.62 22.36 -4.25
C GLU A 363 13.46 21.34 -3.10
N ARG A 364 12.47 21.52 -2.24
CA ARG A 364 12.15 20.64 -1.12
C ARG A 364 11.07 19.62 -1.43
N PHE A 365 10.60 19.60 -2.67
CA PHE A 365 9.64 18.63 -3.17
C PHE A 365 10.21 17.87 -4.37
N GLU A 366 10.00 16.57 -4.38
CA GLU A 366 10.38 15.71 -5.51
C GLU A 366 9.28 14.68 -5.80
N LEU A 367 8.99 14.48 -7.09
CA LEU A 367 8.11 13.42 -7.57
C LEU A 367 8.93 12.36 -8.29
N PHE A 368 8.81 11.13 -7.86
CA PHE A 368 9.43 9.99 -8.52
C PHE A 368 8.40 8.96 -8.96
N THR A 369 8.57 8.47 -10.18
CA THR A 369 7.87 7.29 -10.67
C THR A 369 8.76 6.09 -10.47
N VAL A 370 8.26 5.06 -9.78
CA VAL A 370 8.96 3.80 -9.55
C VAL A 370 8.07 2.61 -9.89
N SER A 371 8.69 1.55 -10.37
CA SER A 371 8.02 0.30 -10.70
C SER A 371 8.31 -0.77 -9.66
N PRO A 372 7.32 -1.54 -9.18
CA PRO A 372 7.56 -2.68 -8.30
C PRO A 372 8.32 -3.83 -9.00
N ARG A 373 8.52 -3.74 -10.32
CA ARG A 373 9.26 -4.71 -11.13
C ARG A 373 10.77 -4.59 -10.96
N CYS A 374 11.24 -3.40 -10.58
CA CYS A 374 12.65 -3.07 -10.41
C CYS A 374 12.99 -2.90 -8.94
N VAL A 375 14.08 -3.52 -8.49
CA VAL A 375 14.53 -3.48 -7.10
C VAL A 375 15.56 -2.38 -6.90
N GLY A 376 15.42 -1.65 -5.80
CA GLY A 376 16.42 -0.67 -5.35
C GLY A 376 16.30 0.70 -5.98
N GLU A 377 15.44 0.90 -6.97
CA GLU A 377 15.25 2.20 -7.62
C GLU A 377 14.76 3.26 -6.63
N PHE A 378 13.78 2.90 -5.81
CA PHE A 378 13.27 3.78 -4.76
C PHE A 378 14.36 4.20 -3.77
N ASN A 379 15.19 3.24 -3.33
CA ASN A 379 16.26 3.50 -2.37
C ASN A 379 17.30 4.47 -2.92
N GLN A 380 17.70 4.29 -4.18
CA GLN A 380 18.64 5.19 -4.85
C GLN A 380 18.07 6.61 -4.96
N LYS A 381 16.81 6.74 -5.35
CA LYS A 381 16.13 8.04 -5.46
C LYS A 381 15.98 8.73 -4.10
N LEU A 382 15.64 7.98 -3.07
CA LEU A 382 15.56 8.51 -1.70
C LEU A 382 16.93 8.98 -1.20
N ASP A 383 18.00 8.24 -1.49
CA ASP A 383 19.36 8.64 -1.10
C ASP A 383 19.83 9.92 -1.81
N VAL A 384 19.49 10.08 -3.08
CA VAL A 384 19.78 11.30 -3.85
C VAL A 384 19.03 12.48 -3.25
N PHE A 385 17.74 12.32 -3.02
CA PHE A 385 16.90 13.38 -2.44
C PHE A 385 17.34 13.73 -1.01
N PHE A 386 17.64 12.72 -0.19
CA PHE A 386 18.16 12.93 1.16
C PHE A 386 19.45 13.79 1.16
N LYS A 387 20.40 13.46 0.28
CA LYS A 387 21.64 14.25 0.13
C LYS A 387 21.37 15.68 -0.34
N LYS A 388 20.45 15.87 -1.27
CA LYS A 388 20.01 17.19 -1.73
C LYS A 388 19.47 18.03 -0.57
N ILE A 389 18.52 17.48 0.21
CA ILE A 389 17.94 18.21 1.35
C ILE A 389 18.98 18.45 2.46
N ALA A 390 19.88 17.49 2.71
CA ALA A 390 20.96 17.64 3.70
C ALA A 390 21.95 18.76 3.35
N SER A 391 22.10 19.11 2.08
CA SER A 391 22.95 20.24 1.63
C SER A 391 22.26 21.60 1.75
N MET A 392 20.96 21.63 2.03
CA MET A 392 20.17 22.86 2.18
C MET A 392 20.12 23.28 3.66
N PRO A 393 19.91 24.57 3.98
CA PRO A 393 19.68 24.98 5.36
C PRO A 393 18.37 24.35 5.88
N PRO A 394 18.28 24.05 7.20
CA PRO A 394 17.02 23.61 7.80
C PRO A 394 15.88 24.57 7.48
N LEU A 395 14.68 24.01 7.23
CA LEU A 395 13.52 24.82 6.90
C LEU A 395 13.06 25.61 8.13
N LYS A 396 13.30 26.93 8.10
CA LYS A 396 12.76 27.87 9.07
C LYS A 396 11.50 28.49 8.48
N LEU A 397 10.37 27.84 8.64
CA LEU A 397 9.09 28.52 8.39
C LEU A 397 8.80 29.38 9.61
N ALA A 398 8.55 30.69 9.38
CA ALA A 398 8.00 31.53 10.42
C ALA A 398 6.69 30.88 10.90
N VAL A 399 6.62 30.55 12.18
CA VAL A 399 5.36 30.15 12.80
C VAL A 399 4.48 31.42 12.73
N ALA A 400 3.69 31.53 11.66
CA ALA A 400 2.59 32.45 11.66
C ALA A 400 1.66 31.95 12.76
N GLU A 401 1.63 32.65 13.90
CA GLU A 401 0.56 32.47 14.87
C GLU A 401 -0.74 32.46 14.09
N ALA A 402 -1.39 31.32 14.02
CA ALA A 402 -2.69 31.17 13.40
C ALA A 402 -3.69 31.97 14.24
N LYS A 403 -3.74 33.27 13.99
CA LYS A 403 -4.92 34.06 14.33
C LYS A 403 -6.02 33.59 13.40
N ASN A 404 -6.83 32.67 13.90
CA ASN A 404 -8.10 32.30 13.33
C ASN A 404 -8.93 33.56 13.03
N PRO A 405 -9.06 34.01 11.77
CA PRO A 405 -10.06 34.99 11.44
C PRO A 405 -11.11 34.26 10.60
N CYS A 406 -12.13 33.77 11.22
CA CYS A 406 -13.45 33.53 10.67
C CYS A 406 -14.17 32.37 11.37
N ILE A 407 -14.44 32.56 12.67
CA ILE A 407 -15.67 32.02 13.27
C ILE A 407 -16.29 33.18 14.03
N LYS A 408 -17.05 34.02 13.34
CA LYS A 408 -18.09 34.84 13.94
C LYS A 408 -19.32 34.78 13.07
N SER A 409 -20.37 34.25 13.70
CA SER A 409 -21.81 34.24 13.39
C SER A 409 -22.22 33.52 12.12
#